data_13c5e1984cee765f74231fbe6cb8c027
#
_entry.id   13c5e1984cee765f74231fbe6cb8c027
#
_cell.length_a   1.000
_cell.length_b   1.000
_cell.length_c   1.000
_cell.angle_alpha   90.00
_cell.angle_beta   90.00
_cell.angle_gamma   90.00
#
_symmetry.space_group_name_H-M   'P 1'
#
loop_
_entity.id
_entity.type
_entity.pdbx_description
1 polymer ?
#
loop_
_entity_poly.entity_id
_entity_poly.type
_entity_poly.pdbx_seq_one_letter_code
_entity_poly.pdbx_strand_id
1 'polypeptide(L)'
;MNEIITLDVLQKKIFTIRNKRVMVDRDLAELYGVETKKLNQAVKRNLKRFPKDFMFQLSDDEQKELVTNCDHLKVLKYSSNNAYVFTEHGVTMLASVLNSEKAIEINVQVVRAFIHLRQIVLENNDLTRRVAELEHYFIEHSKDYKEDMKEIHQAIDLLMDRTKPAKVGFIRE
;
A
#
# COMPACT_ATOMS: atom_id res chain seq x y z
N MET A 1 17.04 16.95 -24.15
CA MET A 1 17.06 15.53 -23.77
C MET A 1 15.79 15.26 -22.99
N ASN A 2 14.90 14.41 -23.53
CA ASN A 2 13.74 13.96 -22.75
C ASN A 2 14.26 13.05 -21.66
N GLU A 3 14.30 13.50 -20.41
CA GLU A 3 14.48 12.59 -19.28
C GLU A 3 13.34 11.58 -19.32
N ILE A 4 13.68 10.31 -19.53
CA ILE A 4 12.72 9.22 -19.42
C ILE A 4 12.34 9.14 -17.95
N ILE A 5 11.16 9.65 -17.61
CA ILE A 5 10.62 9.56 -16.26
C ILE A 5 10.29 8.09 -16.03
N THR A 6 11.05 7.43 -15.16
CA THR A 6 10.85 6.02 -14.86
C THR A 6 9.59 5.83 -14.01
N LEU A 7 8.97 4.65 -14.12
CA LEU A 7 7.79 4.29 -13.34
C LEU A 7 8.05 4.44 -11.83
N ASP A 8 9.24 4.05 -11.36
CA ASP A 8 9.63 4.16 -9.96
C ASP A 8 9.64 5.60 -9.43
N VAL A 9 10.06 6.56 -10.27
CA VAL A 9 10.05 7.99 -9.91
C VAL A 9 8.62 8.49 -9.77
N LEU A 10 7.73 8.08 -10.68
CA LEU A 10 6.31 8.45 -10.62
C LEU A 10 5.61 7.84 -9.40
N GLN A 11 5.91 6.58 -9.08
CA GLN A 11 5.32 5.91 -7.92
C GLN A 11 5.68 6.59 -6.60
N LYS A 12 6.91 7.09 -6.46
CA LYS A 12 7.35 7.85 -5.28
C LYS A 12 6.65 9.20 -5.10
N LYS A 13 6.02 9.72 -6.16
CA LYS A 13 5.24 10.96 -6.14
C LYS A 13 3.73 10.72 -5.94
N ILE A 14 3.30 9.46 -5.79
CA ILE A 14 1.91 9.09 -5.53
C ILE A 14 1.75 8.76 -4.03
N PHE A 15 0.91 9.50 -3.34
CA PHE A 15 0.66 9.38 -1.90
C PHE A 15 -0.73 8.79 -1.64
N THR A 16 -0.94 8.24 -0.46
CA THR A 16 -2.28 7.83 0.00
C THR A 16 -2.77 8.82 1.05
N ILE A 17 -3.77 9.62 0.71
CA ILE A 17 -4.37 10.63 1.59
C ILE A 17 -5.90 10.44 1.57
N ARG A 18 -6.54 10.41 2.73
CA ARG A 18 -7.99 10.12 2.86
C ARG A 18 -8.41 8.83 2.13
N ASN A 19 -7.58 7.80 2.21
CA ASN A 19 -7.79 6.52 1.52
C ASN A 19 -7.88 6.62 -0.02
N LYS A 20 -7.35 7.72 -0.60
CA LYS A 20 -7.25 7.96 -2.04
C LYS A 20 -5.79 8.09 -2.45
N ARG A 21 -5.43 7.52 -3.59
CA ARG A 21 -4.12 7.77 -4.19
C ARG A 21 -4.15 9.07 -4.93
N VAL A 22 -3.18 9.92 -4.63
CA VAL A 22 -3.12 11.29 -5.12
C VAL A 22 -1.69 11.71 -5.45
N MET A 23 -1.55 12.67 -6.34
CA MET A 23 -0.30 13.41 -6.57
C MET A 23 -0.50 14.87 -6.19
N VAL A 24 0.59 15.49 -5.71
CA VAL A 24 0.60 16.90 -5.29
C VAL A 24 0.72 17.82 -6.51
N ASP A 25 0.06 18.96 -6.49
CA ASP A 25 0.10 19.97 -7.57
C ASP A 25 1.51 20.40 -7.96
N ARG A 26 2.42 20.49 -7.00
CA ARG A 26 3.83 20.80 -7.22
C ARG A 26 4.54 19.72 -8.05
N ASP A 27 4.35 18.45 -7.70
CA ASP A 27 4.95 17.33 -8.42
C ASP A 27 4.41 17.23 -9.85
N LEU A 28 3.09 17.44 -10.02
CA LEU A 28 2.47 17.49 -11.33
C LEU A 28 2.98 18.66 -12.17
N ALA A 29 3.13 19.84 -11.57
CA ALA A 29 3.68 21.01 -12.24
C ALA A 29 5.12 20.78 -12.75
N GLU A 30 5.95 20.15 -11.91
CA GLU A 30 7.31 19.75 -12.28
C GLU A 30 7.31 18.79 -13.47
N LEU A 31 6.49 17.72 -13.40
CA LEU A 31 6.36 16.74 -14.47
C LEU A 31 5.91 17.36 -15.79
N TYR A 32 4.90 18.25 -15.75
CA TYR A 32 4.42 18.94 -16.93
C TYR A 32 5.34 20.06 -17.42
N GLY A 33 6.36 20.44 -16.62
CA GLY A 33 7.30 21.52 -16.94
C GLY A 33 6.64 22.89 -16.89
N VAL A 34 5.70 23.10 -15.98
CA VAL A 34 5.00 24.37 -15.74
C VAL A 34 5.18 24.82 -14.29
N GLU A 35 5.00 26.10 -14.04
CA GLU A 35 4.97 26.60 -12.66
C GLU A 35 3.71 26.12 -11.93
N THR A 36 3.84 25.73 -10.64
CA THR A 36 2.68 25.33 -9.81
C THR A 36 1.59 26.41 -9.78
N LYS A 37 1.98 27.68 -9.78
CA LYS A 37 1.05 28.81 -9.85
C LYS A 37 0.22 28.80 -11.14
N LYS A 38 0.86 28.53 -12.29
CA LYS A 38 0.18 28.45 -13.59
C LYS A 38 -0.77 27.26 -13.65
N LEU A 39 -0.34 26.09 -13.16
CA LEU A 39 -1.18 24.91 -13.06
C LEU A 39 -2.43 25.20 -12.22
N ASN A 40 -2.25 25.76 -11.01
CA ASN A 40 -3.37 26.06 -10.11
C ASN A 40 -4.29 27.16 -10.68
N GLN A 41 -3.78 28.11 -11.46
CA GLN A 41 -4.62 29.08 -12.18
C GLN A 41 -5.46 28.43 -13.26
N ALA A 42 -4.88 27.49 -14.04
CA ALA A 42 -5.61 26.75 -15.06
C ALA A 42 -6.75 25.90 -14.43
N VAL A 43 -6.48 25.25 -13.31
CA VAL A 43 -7.49 24.52 -12.52
C VAL A 43 -8.59 25.45 -12.03
N LYS A 44 -8.26 26.61 -11.43
CA LYS A 44 -9.25 27.58 -10.94
C LYS A 44 -10.18 28.11 -12.04
N ARG A 45 -9.64 28.32 -13.25
CA ARG A 45 -10.44 28.73 -14.42
C ARG A 45 -11.39 27.64 -14.92
N ASN A 46 -11.10 26.38 -14.58
CA ASN A 46 -11.84 25.20 -15.01
C ASN A 46 -12.41 24.40 -13.83
N LEU A 47 -12.70 25.04 -12.70
CA LEU A 47 -13.04 24.41 -11.44
C LEU A 47 -14.22 23.43 -11.54
N LYS A 48 -15.18 23.69 -12.43
CA LYS A 48 -16.32 22.78 -12.71
C LYS A 48 -15.89 21.38 -13.19
N ARG A 49 -14.65 21.24 -13.72
CA ARG A 49 -14.10 19.96 -14.18
C ARG A 49 -13.41 19.17 -13.08
N PHE A 50 -13.23 19.77 -11.89
CA PHE A 50 -12.52 19.18 -10.77
C PHE A 50 -13.45 19.04 -9.54
N PRO A 51 -14.37 18.07 -9.56
CA PRO A 51 -15.17 17.78 -8.38
C PRO A 51 -14.28 17.28 -7.21
N LYS A 52 -14.83 17.22 -6.00
CA LYS A 52 -14.09 16.86 -4.77
C LYS A 52 -13.48 15.45 -4.75
N ASP A 53 -13.92 14.58 -5.62
CA ASP A 53 -13.35 13.25 -5.82
C ASP A 53 -12.18 13.23 -6.82
N PHE A 54 -11.99 14.28 -7.62
CA PHE A 54 -10.89 14.45 -8.54
C PHE A 54 -9.75 15.28 -7.95
N MET A 55 -10.08 16.29 -7.15
CA MET A 55 -9.11 17.20 -6.54
C MET A 55 -9.62 17.68 -5.18
N PHE A 56 -8.71 17.85 -4.24
CA PHE A 56 -9.00 18.51 -2.96
C PHE A 56 -7.75 19.22 -2.43
N GLN A 57 -7.95 20.14 -1.52
CA GLN A 57 -6.87 20.84 -0.82
C GLN A 57 -6.54 20.10 0.48
N LEU A 58 -5.26 20.00 0.82
CA LEU A 58 -4.80 19.41 2.07
C LEU A 58 -5.22 20.27 3.26
N SER A 59 -5.46 19.64 4.40
CA SER A 59 -5.50 20.33 5.69
C SER A 59 -4.08 20.64 6.18
N ASP A 60 -3.97 21.48 7.20
CA ASP A 60 -2.68 21.82 7.80
C ASP A 60 -1.95 20.59 8.34
N ASP A 61 -2.69 19.68 8.97
CA ASP A 61 -2.12 18.46 9.53
C ASP A 61 -1.68 17.47 8.46
N GLU A 62 -2.49 17.29 7.39
CA GLU A 62 -2.12 16.45 6.25
C GLU A 62 -0.87 17.00 5.53
N GLN A 63 -0.77 18.32 5.38
CA GLN A 63 0.42 18.91 4.77
C GLN A 63 1.65 18.77 5.66
N LYS A 64 1.53 18.93 6.98
CA LYS A 64 2.64 18.68 7.91
C LYS A 64 3.13 17.25 7.85
N GLU A 65 2.22 16.28 7.87
CA GLU A 65 2.55 14.86 7.76
C GLU A 65 3.27 14.56 6.45
N LEU A 66 2.76 15.06 5.32
CA LEU A 66 3.37 14.89 4.01
C LEU A 66 4.78 15.46 3.94
N VAL A 67 4.99 16.67 4.46
CA VAL A 67 6.31 17.34 4.50
C VAL A 67 7.30 16.63 5.42
N THR A 68 6.82 16.01 6.49
CA THR A 68 7.68 15.26 7.41
C THR A 68 8.18 13.97 6.78
N ASN A 69 7.34 13.30 5.99
CA ASN A 69 7.65 12.01 5.38
C ASN A 69 8.33 12.10 4.01
N CYS A 70 8.35 13.29 3.37
CA CYS A 70 8.81 13.47 2.00
C CYS A 70 9.79 14.65 1.87
N ASP A 71 11.07 14.33 1.73
CA ASP A 71 12.15 15.34 1.66
C ASP A 71 11.98 16.35 0.53
N HIS A 72 11.56 15.92 -0.66
CA HIS A 72 11.39 16.80 -1.82
C HIS A 72 10.20 17.76 -1.68
N LEU A 73 9.29 17.52 -0.73
CA LEU A 73 8.13 18.38 -0.43
C LEU A 73 8.36 19.32 0.78
N LYS A 74 9.55 19.32 1.39
CA LYS A 74 9.88 20.21 2.53
C LYS A 74 9.65 21.69 2.23
N VAL A 75 9.73 22.10 0.98
CA VAL A 75 9.45 23.47 0.55
C VAL A 75 7.99 23.87 0.81
N LEU A 76 7.05 22.92 0.85
CA LEU A 76 5.64 23.19 1.17
C LEU A 76 5.45 23.68 2.62
N LYS A 77 6.41 23.44 3.50
CA LYS A 77 6.41 23.98 4.87
C LYS A 77 6.31 25.50 4.92
N TYR A 78 6.85 26.15 3.91
CA TYR A 78 6.89 27.63 3.82
C TYR A 78 5.84 28.19 2.85
N SER A 79 4.94 27.34 2.36
CA SER A 79 3.86 27.78 1.48
C SER A 79 2.77 28.50 2.27
N SER A 80 2.31 29.64 1.77
CA SER A 80 1.20 30.39 2.35
C SER A 80 -0.17 29.71 2.19
N ASN A 81 -0.26 28.72 1.30
CA ASN A 81 -1.49 27.97 1.05
C ASN A 81 -1.16 26.49 1.03
N ASN A 82 -2.10 25.69 1.53
CA ASN A 82 -1.98 24.25 1.46
C ASN A 82 -2.06 23.77 0.02
N ALA A 83 -1.29 22.73 -0.29
CA ALA A 83 -1.19 22.17 -1.61
C ALA A 83 -2.53 21.53 -2.05
N TYR A 84 -2.79 21.56 -3.34
CA TYR A 84 -3.84 20.76 -3.96
C TYR A 84 -3.29 19.39 -4.32
N VAL A 85 -4.13 18.38 -4.17
CA VAL A 85 -3.82 17.00 -4.57
C VAL A 85 -4.87 16.50 -5.56
N PHE A 86 -4.40 15.70 -6.50
CA PHE A 86 -5.19 15.21 -7.62
C PHE A 86 -5.20 13.69 -7.62
N THR A 87 -6.39 13.10 -7.72
CA THR A 87 -6.54 11.66 -7.94
C THR A 87 -6.19 11.31 -9.39
N GLU A 88 -6.16 10.03 -9.74
CA GLU A 88 -5.96 9.56 -11.12
C GLU A 88 -6.89 10.29 -12.13
N HIS A 89 -8.17 10.43 -11.78
CA HIS A 89 -9.14 11.16 -12.61
C HIS A 89 -8.83 12.65 -12.69
N GLY A 90 -8.39 13.25 -11.59
CA GLY A 90 -7.95 14.65 -11.54
C GLY A 90 -6.74 14.90 -12.42
N VAL A 91 -5.76 14.00 -12.41
CA VAL A 91 -4.58 14.07 -13.29
C VAL A 91 -4.98 13.96 -14.75
N THR A 92 -5.85 13.02 -15.09
CA THR A 92 -6.38 12.88 -16.47
C THR A 92 -7.08 14.15 -16.92
N MET A 93 -7.86 14.78 -16.05
CA MET A 93 -8.53 16.04 -16.34
C MET A 93 -7.55 17.20 -16.52
N LEU A 94 -6.45 17.24 -15.74
CA LEU A 94 -5.40 18.26 -15.86
C LEU A 94 -4.76 18.28 -17.26
N ALA A 95 -4.49 17.14 -17.86
CA ALA A 95 -3.93 17.07 -19.21
C ALA A 95 -4.83 17.74 -20.24
N SER A 96 -6.16 17.59 -20.11
CA SER A 96 -7.13 18.23 -20.99
C SER A 96 -7.21 19.75 -20.80
N VAL A 97 -6.90 20.23 -19.59
CA VAL A 97 -6.94 21.67 -19.25
C VAL A 97 -5.63 22.37 -19.65
N LEU A 98 -4.49 21.70 -19.49
CA LEU A 98 -3.18 22.23 -19.87
C LEU A 98 -2.94 22.22 -21.37
N ASN A 99 -3.60 21.32 -22.08
CA ASN A 99 -3.66 21.20 -23.54
C ASN A 99 -2.30 21.39 -24.25
N SER A 100 -1.26 20.71 -23.76
CA SER A 100 0.07 20.67 -24.38
C SER A 100 0.48 19.24 -24.68
N GLU A 101 1.26 19.03 -25.76
CA GLU A 101 1.75 17.70 -26.13
C GLU A 101 2.51 17.03 -24.96
N LYS A 102 3.36 17.79 -24.27
CA LYS A 102 4.06 17.31 -23.08
C LYS A 102 3.10 16.87 -21.97
N ALA A 103 2.01 17.61 -21.73
CA ALA A 103 1.03 17.25 -20.72
C ALA A 103 0.31 15.94 -21.09
N ILE A 104 0.02 15.72 -22.36
CA ILE A 104 -0.61 14.48 -22.83
C ILE A 104 0.35 13.30 -22.64
N GLU A 105 1.61 13.43 -23.06
CA GLU A 105 2.64 12.37 -22.94
C GLU A 105 2.86 11.97 -21.47
N ILE A 106 3.08 12.95 -20.60
CA ILE A 106 3.29 12.73 -19.16
C ILE A 106 2.04 12.13 -18.52
N ASN A 107 0.85 12.58 -18.90
CA ASN A 107 -0.40 12.06 -18.37
C ASN A 107 -0.54 10.54 -18.59
N VAL A 108 -0.19 10.05 -19.78
CA VAL A 108 -0.20 8.60 -20.06
C VAL A 108 0.72 7.84 -19.10
N GLN A 109 1.91 8.38 -18.83
CA GLN A 109 2.86 7.73 -17.89
C GLN A 109 2.35 7.77 -16.45
N VAL A 110 1.80 8.90 -16.01
CA VAL A 110 1.23 9.04 -14.65
C VAL A 110 0.05 8.09 -14.45
N VAL A 111 -0.88 8.02 -15.40
CA VAL A 111 -2.02 7.09 -15.33
C VAL A 111 -1.54 5.63 -15.27
N ARG A 112 -0.53 5.26 -16.05
CA ARG A 112 0.09 3.92 -15.96
C ARG A 112 0.67 3.64 -14.58
N ALA A 113 1.30 4.64 -13.93
CA ALA A 113 1.82 4.50 -12.57
C ALA A 113 0.69 4.25 -11.55
N PHE A 114 -0.43 4.95 -11.66
CA PHE A 114 -1.61 4.69 -10.81
C PHE A 114 -2.18 3.28 -11.01
N ILE A 115 -2.30 2.83 -12.27
CA ILE A 115 -2.78 1.48 -12.59
C ILE A 115 -1.85 0.43 -12.00
N HIS A 116 -0.55 0.56 -12.18
CA HIS A 116 0.44 -0.38 -11.66
C HIS A 116 0.40 -0.48 -10.13
N LEU A 117 0.33 0.66 -9.43
CA LEU A 117 0.17 0.67 -7.98
C LEU A 117 -1.13 0.00 -7.52
N ARG A 118 -2.22 0.12 -8.29
CA ARG A 118 -3.47 -0.57 -7.99
C ARG A 118 -3.31 -2.08 -8.09
N GLN A 119 -2.61 -2.56 -9.11
CA GLN A 119 -2.33 -3.98 -9.30
C GLN A 119 -1.51 -4.57 -8.15
N ILE A 120 -0.42 -3.89 -7.73
CA ILE A 120 0.39 -4.32 -6.58
C ILE A 120 -0.45 -4.50 -5.31
N VAL A 121 -1.39 -3.59 -5.05
CA VAL A 121 -2.26 -3.72 -3.85
C VAL A 121 -3.23 -4.89 -3.97
N LEU A 122 -3.78 -5.14 -5.15
CA LEU A 122 -4.67 -6.28 -5.37
C LEU A 122 -3.91 -7.61 -5.19
N GLU A 123 -2.70 -7.72 -5.73
CA GLU A 123 -1.83 -8.89 -5.57
C GLU A 123 -1.43 -9.10 -4.10
N ASN A 124 -1.09 -8.04 -3.37
CA ASN A 124 -0.76 -8.14 -1.94
C ASN A 124 -1.96 -8.56 -1.08
N ASN A 125 -3.17 -8.11 -1.41
CA ASN A 125 -4.38 -8.55 -0.72
C ASN A 125 -4.66 -10.05 -0.94
N ASP A 126 -4.45 -10.57 -2.14
CA ASP A 126 -4.57 -12.01 -2.42
C ASP A 126 -3.53 -12.83 -1.66
N LEU A 127 -2.29 -12.35 -1.60
CA LEU A 127 -1.22 -12.98 -0.82
C LEU A 127 -1.55 -13.00 0.68
N THR A 128 -2.04 -11.90 1.22
CA THR A 128 -2.46 -11.82 2.63
C THR A 128 -3.56 -12.83 2.95
N ARG A 129 -4.53 -12.99 2.05
CA ARG A 129 -5.59 -14.00 2.18
C ARG A 129 -5.03 -15.41 2.17
N ARG A 130 -4.11 -15.73 1.23
CA ARG A 130 -3.46 -17.05 1.13
C ARG A 130 -2.62 -17.38 2.36
N VAL A 131 -1.93 -16.38 2.93
CA VAL A 131 -1.18 -16.58 4.17
C VAL A 131 -2.12 -16.89 5.33
N ALA A 132 -3.23 -16.18 5.47
CA ALA A 132 -4.22 -16.44 6.51
C ALA A 132 -4.87 -17.84 6.36
N GLU A 133 -5.15 -18.27 5.14
CA GLU A 133 -5.66 -19.63 4.85
C GLU A 133 -4.63 -20.71 5.23
N LEU A 134 -3.34 -20.48 4.93
CA LEU A 134 -2.25 -21.37 5.33
C LEU A 134 -2.05 -21.43 6.85
N GLU A 135 -2.11 -20.29 7.53
CA GLU A 135 -2.03 -20.23 9.00
C GLU A 135 -3.19 -21.01 9.63
N HIS A 136 -4.40 -20.86 9.12
CA HIS A 136 -5.56 -21.60 9.61
C HIS A 136 -5.41 -23.11 9.41
N TYR A 137 -4.99 -23.54 8.22
CA TYR A 137 -4.69 -24.94 7.91
C TYR A 137 -3.61 -25.51 8.84
N PHE A 138 -2.56 -24.75 9.12
CA PHE A 138 -1.47 -25.18 10.03
C PHE A 138 -1.95 -25.34 11.47
N ILE A 139 -2.83 -24.45 11.94
CA ILE A 139 -3.40 -24.52 13.30
C ILE A 139 -4.33 -25.73 13.44
N GLU A 140 -5.16 -26.02 12.46
CA GLU A 140 -6.02 -27.20 12.45
C GLU A 140 -5.18 -28.50 12.50
N HIS A 141 -4.25 -28.67 11.58
CA HIS A 141 -3.40 -29.85 11.55
C HIS A 141 -2.47 -29.99 12.75
N SER A 142 -2.05 -28.91 13.35
CA SER A 142 -1.22 -28.99 14.56
C SER A 142 -1.99 -29.46 15.80
N LYS A 143 -3.31 -29.31 15.82
CA LYS A 143 -4.17 -29.89 16.89
C LYS A 143 -4.31 -31.39 16.71
N ASP A 144 -4.60 -31.86 15.51
CA ASP A 144 -4.70 -33.29 15.18
C ASP A 144 -3.38 -34.01 15.49
N TYR A 145 -2.25 -33.40 15.14
CA TYR A 145 -0.92 -33.95 15.44
C TYR A 145 -0.65 -34.08 16.95
N LYS A 146 -1.15 -33.17 17.77
CA LYS A 146 -1.04 -33.25 19.24
C LYS A 146 -1.93 -34.35 19.82
N GLU A 147 -3.10 -34.57 19.27
CA GLU A 147 -4.00 -35.65 19.70
C GLU A 147 -3.43 -37.01 19.32
N ASP A 148 -2.97 -37.18 18.08
CA ASP A 148 -2.31 -38.41 17.60
C ASP A 148 -1.06 -38.76 18.42
N MET A 149 -0.21 -37.77 18.73
CA MET A 149 0.96 -37.95 19.56
C MET A 149 0.60 -38.36 21.01
N LYS A 150 -0.51 -37.86 21.54
CA LYS A 150 -0.98 -38.24 22.88
C LYS A 150 -1.50 -39.67 22.90
N GLU A 151 -2.21 -40.14 21.88
CA GLU A 151 -2.64 -41.52 21.74
C GLU A 151 -1.46 -42.48 21.59
N ILE A 152 -0.44 -42.11 20.79
CA ILE A 152 0.80 -42.89 20.64
C ILE A 152 1.53 -42.99 21.97
N HIS A 153 1.67 -41.90 22.74
CA HIS A 153 2.29 -41.95 24.07
C HIS A 153 1.52 -42.85 25.04
N GLN A 154 0.19 -42.79 25.05
CA GLN A 154 -0.62 -43.68 25.89
C GLN A 154 -0.46 -45.15 25.50
N ALA A 155 -0.39 -45.47 24.21
CA ALA A 155 -0.14 -46.83 23.73
C ALA A 155 1.25 -47.35 24.16
N ILE A 156 2.28 -46.51 24.08
CA ILE A 156 3.63 -46.84 24.53
C ILE A 156 3.66 -47.10 26.02
N ASP A 157 3.04 -46.25 26.86
CA ASP A 157 2.96 -46.41 28.30
C ASP A 157 2.27 -47.71 28.71
N LEU A 158 1.19 -48.08 28.03
CA LEU A 158 0.49 -49.37 28.23
C LEU A 158 1.37 -50.59 27.89
N LEU A 159 2.18 -50.49 26.82
CA LEU A 159 3.12 -51.55 26.43
C LEU A 159 4.27 -51.67 27.43
N MET A 160 4.79 -50.56 27.91
CA MET A 160 5.86 -50.54 28.91
C MET A 160 5.38 -51.10 30.26
N ASP A 161 4.14 -50.85 30.64
CA ASP A 161 3.58 -51.38 31.90
C ASP A 161 3.37 -52.91 31.84
N ARG A 162 3.08 -53.49 30.68
CA ARG A 162 2.98 -54.95 30.44
C ARG A 162 4.36 -55.66 30.49
N THR A 163 5.46 -54.92 30.28
CA THR A 163 6.80 -55.50 30.24
C THR A 163 7.51 -55.39 31.62
N LYS A 164 6.86 -54.84 32.64
CA LYS A 164 7.42 -54.88 34.01
C LYS A 164 7.48 -56.28 34.54
N PRO A 165 8.66 -56.79 34.93
CA PRO A 165 8.75 -58.16 35.50
C PRO A 165 7.93 -58.21 36.79
N ALA A 166 7.18 -59.34 36.94
CA ALA A 166 6.43 -59.62 38.15
C ALA A 166 7.36 -59.53 39.36
N LYS A 167 6.99 -58.75 40.37
CA LYS A 167 7.74 -58.69 41.61
C LYS A 167 7.67 -60.11 42.29
N VAL A 168 8.73 -60.89 42.14
CA VAL A 168 8.89 -62.13 42.93
C VAL A 168 9.18 -61.78 44.37
N GLY A 169 8.16 -61.86 45.19
CA GLY A 169 8.33 -61.70 46.66
C GLY A 169 9.04 -62.92 47.21
N PHE A 170 10.28 -62.78 47.68
CA PHE A 170 10.93 -63.76 48.55
C PHE A 170 10.28 -63.64 49.92
N ILE A 171 9.50 -64.70 50.34
CA ILE A 171 9.07 -64.89 51.68
C ILE A 171 10.36 -65.47 52.45
N ARG A 172 10.91 -64.68 53.37
CA ARG A 172 11.90 -65.17 54.33
C ARG A 172 11.10 -65.74 55.48
N GLU A 173 11.30 -67.06 55.76
CA GLU A 173 10.98 -67.70 57.03
C GLU A 173 11.89 -67.19 58.09
#